data_1b5917320b1379c1e8f88c0ed6e50bce
#
_entry.id   1b5917320b1379c1e8f88c0ed6e50bce
#
_cell.length_a   1.000
_cell.length_b   1.000
_cell.length_c   1.000
_cell.angle_alpha   90.00
_cell.angle_beta   90.00
_cell.angle_gamma   90.00
#
_symmetry.space_group_name_H-M   'P 1'
#
loop_
_entity.id
_entity.type
_entity.pdbx_description
1 polymer ?
#
loop_
_entity_poly.entity_id
_entity_poly.type
_entity_poly.pdbx_seq_one_letter_code
_entity_poly.pdbx_strand_id
1 'polypeptide(L)'
;MITYADSADAITAGQLRGFFVGWPVAPSPERHLELLRASHAVEIALDGDVVVGFVTAISDGVLSAFIPLLEVLPAYQHRRIGTELVRRLLGQLDSLYMIDLCCDAELEPFYSALGFQTLDRGMGIRRRENV
;
A
#
# COMPACT_ATOMS: atom_id res chain seq x y z
N MET A 1 7.46 -5.92 -18.37
CA MET A 1 7.42 -6.99 -17.33
C MET A 1 7.38 -6.33 -15.95
N ILE A 2 6.47 -6.76 -15.12
CA ILE A 2 6.33 -6.21 -13.77
C ILE A 2 7.28 -6.97 -12.85
N THR A 3 8.06 -6.20 -12.09
CA THR A 3 8.92 -6.74 -11.03
C THR A 3 8.49 -6.16 -9.69
N TYR A 4 8.91 -6.79 -8.60
CA TYR A 4 8.51 -6.40 -7.24
C TYR A 4 9.74 -6.22 -6.37
N ALA A 5 9.70 -5.19 -5.52
CA ALA A 5 10.76 -4.91 -4.55
C ALA A 5 10.14 -4.79 -3.15
N ASP A 6 10.84 -5.33 -2.15
CA ASP A 6 10.39 -5.30 -0.75
C ASP A 6 11.05 -4.16 0.05
N SER A 7 11.70 -3.23 -0.62
CA SER A 7 12.37 -2.09 -0.02
C SER A 7 12.30 -0.89 -0.95
N ALA A 8 12.23 0.31 -0.36
CA ALA A 8 12.27 1.57 -1.09
C ALA A 8 13.68 2.17 -1.17
N ASP A 9 14.72 1.45 -0.73
CA ASP A 9 16.07 2.01 -0.63
C ASP A 9 16.62 2.44 -1.99
N ALA A 10 16.30 1.71 -3.06
CA ALA A 10 16.72 2.03 -4.41
C ALA A 10 15.75 2.90 -5.20
N ILE A 11 14.63 3.31 -4.59
CA ILE A 11 13.59 4.10 -5.25
C ILE A 11 13.91 5.59 -5.10
N THR A 12 13.67 6.35 -6.16
CA THR A 12 13.80 7.81 -6.18
C THR A 12 12.41 8.46 -6.33
N ALA A 13 12.31 9.71 -5.90
CA ALA A 13 11.06 10.47 -6.03
C ALA A 13 10.61 10.58 -7.51
N GLY A 14 11.57 10.67 -8.43
CA GLY A 14 11.27 10.74 -9.86
C GLY A 14 10.54 9.53 -10.42
N GLN A 15 10.63 8.38 -9.77
CA GLN A 15 9.93 7.15 -10.16
C GLN A 15 8.49 7.10 -9.63
N LEU A 16 8.10 8.04 -8.75
CA LEU A 16 6.82 8.00 -8.02
C LEU A 16 5.84 9.06 -8.54
N ARG A 17 5.45 8.96 -9.81
CA ARG A 17 4.56 9.93 -10.43
C ARG A 17 3.16 9.34 -10.62
N GLY A 18 2.13 10.19 -10.45
CA GLY A 18 0.75 9.84 -10.77
C GLY A 18 -0.03 9.16 -9.66
N PHE A 19 0.53 9.01 -8.47
CA PHE A 19 -0.14 8.39 -7.34
C PHE A 19 -1.06 9.36 -6.59
N PHE A 20 -1.85 8.81 -5.67
CA PHE A 20 -2.85 9.51 -4.87
C PHE A 20 -3.96 10.11 -5.73
N VAL A 21 -4.41 9.31 -6.70
CA VAL A 21 -5.48 9.69 -7.63
C VAL A 21 -6.77 9.94 -6.83
N GLY A 22 -7.39 11.10 -7.09
CA GLY A 22 -8.66 11.46 -6.43
C GLY A 22 -8.51 12.06 -5.04
N TRP A 23 -7.29 12.17 -4.50
CA TRP A 23 -7.10 12.81 -3.20
C TRP A 23 -7.32 14.32 -3.31
N PRO A 24 -8.00 14.95 -2.31
CA PRO A 24 -8.17 16.40 -2.31
C PRO A 24 -6.84 17.15 -2.27
N VAL A 25 -5.86 16.64 -1.51
CA VAL A 25 -4.49 17.13 -1.47
C VAL A 25 -3.59 15.91 -1.50
N ALA A 26 -2.83 15.76 -2.58
CA ALA A 26 -1.95 14.62 -2.77
C ALA A 26 -0.57 14.90 -2.17
N PRO A 27 0.05 13.92 -1.47
CA PRO A 27 1.46 14.03 -1.11
C PRO A 27 2.33 14.19 -2.35
N SER A 28 3.39 14.99 -2.23
CA SER A 28 4.40 15.10 -3.29
C SER A 28 5.13 13.76 -3.49
N PRO A 29 5.81 13.55 -4.64
CA PRO A 29 6.65 12.37 -4.81
C PRO A 29 7.73 12.23 -3.73
N GLU A 30 8.29 13.35 -3.26
CA GLU A 30 9.28 13.36 -2.18
C GLU A 30 8.67 12.89 -0.86
N ARG A 31 7.46 13.35 -0.55
CA ARG A 31 6.72 12.92 0.64
C ARG A 31 6.32 11.45 0.53
N HIS A 32 5.94 11.01 -0.67
CA HIS A 32 5.64 9.60 -0.94
C HIS A 32 6.86 8.73 -0.66
N LEU A 33 8.04 9.13 -1.15
CA LEU A 33 9.27 8.40 -0.89
C LEU A 33 9.58 8.31 0.61
N GLU A 34 9.38 9.42 1.33
CA GLU A 34 9.58 9.48 2.78
C GLU A 34 8.69 8.45 3.50
N LEU A 35 7.40 8.39 3.17
CA LEU A 35 6.51 7.43 3.82
C LEU A 35 6.84 5.98 3.46
N LEU A 36 7.28 5.71 2.24
CA LEU A 36 7.70 4.38 1.85
C LEU A 36 8.90 3.91 2.68
N ARG A 37 9.89 4.79 2.85
CA ARG A 37 11.10 4.48 3.61
C ARG A 37 10.85 4.38 5.11
N ALA A 38 9.85 5.10 5.63
CA ALA A 38 9.50 5.08 7.05
C ALA A 38 8.58 3.91 7.42
N SER A 39 7.96 3.26 6.48
CA SER A 39 7.04 2.15 6.74
C SER A 39 7.79 0.93 7.26
N HIS A 40 7.11 0.15 8.14
CA HIS A 40 7.67 -1.09 8.68
C HIS A 40 7.94 -2.11 7.56
N ALA A 41 7.02 -2.22 6.61
CA ALA A 41 7.16 -3.10 5.47
C ALA A 41 6.50 -2.47 4.25
N VAL A 42 7.06 -2.73 3.07
CA VAL A 42 6.52 -2.27 1.79
C VAL A 42 6.66 -3.35 0.74
N GLU A 43 5.79 -3.29 -0.26
CA GLU A 43 5.99 -3.97 -1.54
C GLU A 43 5.76 -2.94 -2.64
N ILE A 44 6.62 -2.94 -3.64
CA ILE A 44 6.62 -1.95 -4.71
C ILE A 44 6.64 -2.70 -6.04
N ALA A 45 5.69 -2.36 -6.92
CA ALA A 45 5.63 -2.93 -8.26
C ALA A 45 6.26 -1.94 -9.26
N LEU A 46 7.14 -2.45 -10.11
CA LEU A 46 7.83 -1.64 -11.11
C LEU A 46 7.59 -2.22 -12.51
N ASP A 47 7.43 -1.31 -13.46
CA ASP A 47 7.52 -1.62 -14.88
C ASP A 47 8.78 -0.93 -15.40
N GLY A 48 9.86 -1.70 -15.53
CA GLY A 48 11.18 -1.10 -15.77
C GLY A 48 11.58 -0.22 -14.59
N ASP A 49 11.82 1.06 -14.86
CA ASP A 49 12.23 2.04 -13.85
C ASP A 49 11.04 2.83 -13.26
N VAL A 50 9.83 2.55 -13.70
CA VAL A 50 8.64 3.29 -13.25
C VAL A 50 7.93 2.48 -12.17
N VAL A 51 7.63 3.12 -11.03
CA VAL A 51 6.79 2.52 -10.00
C VAL A 51 5.34 2.60 -10.46
N VAL A 52 4.66 1.46 -10.50
CA VAL A 52 3.28 1.36 -10.99
C VAL A 52 2.30 0.93 -9.91
N GLY A 53 2.78 0.53 -8.75
CA GLY A 53 1.94 0.19 -7.61
C GLY A 53 2.76 0.06 -6.35
N PHE A 54 2.11 0.18 -5.20
CA PHE A 54 2.75 0.01 -3.90
C PHE A 54 1.73 -0.34 -2.84
N VAL A 55 2.21 -0.92 -1.75
CA VAL A 55 1.45 -1.17 -0.54
C VAL A 55 2.39 -1.00 0.66
N THR A 56 1.86 -0.44 1.74
CA THR A 56 2.66 -0.18 2.96
C THR A 56 2.02 -0.83 4.18
N ALA A 57 2.83 -1.11 5.19
CA ALA A 57 2.36 -1.57 6.49
C ALA A 57 3.05 -0.79 7.60
N ILE A 58 2.25 -0.38 8.57
CA ILE A 58 2.69 0.18 9.86
C ILE A 58 2.56 -0.93 10.89
N SER A 59 3.59 -1.16 11.70
CA SER A 59 3.58 -2.30 12.62
C SER A 59 4.52 -2.07 13.79
N ASP A 60 4.19 -2.70 14.95
CA ASP A 60 5.12 -2.82 16.05
C ASP A 60 6.16 -3.93 15.81
N GLY A 61 5.99 -4.73 14.78
CA GLY A 61 6.87 -5.86 14.47
C GLY A 61 6.68 -7.07 15.36
N VAL A 62 5.69 -7.07 16.26
CA VAL A 62 5.50 -8.10 17.28
C VAL A 62 4.12 -8.73 17.21
N LEU A 63 3.05 -7.92 17.20
CA LEU A 63 1.69 -8.43 17.33
C LEU A 63 0.78 -7.99 16.19
N SER A 64 0.86 -6.73 15.75
CA SER A 64 -0.15 -6.16 14.86
C SER A 64 0.44 -5.29 13.77
N ALA A 65 -0.29 -5.18 12.67
CA ALA A 65 0.02 -4.27 11.57
C ALA A 65 -1.25 -3.62 11.06
N PHE A 66 -1.11 -2.42 10.48
CA PHE A 66 -2.16 -1.74 9.75
C PHE A 66 -1.66 -1.42 8.35
N ILE A 67 -2.50 -1.68 7.35
CA ILE A 67 -2.20 -1.37 5.95
C ILE A 67 -2.93 -0.09 5.59
N PRO A 68 -2.26 1.08 5.61
CA PRO A 68 -2.92 2.36 5.34
C PRO A 68 -3.08 2.65 3.85
N LEU A 69 -2.18 2.14 3.01
CA LEU A 69 -2.11 2.54 1.61
C LEU A 69 -1.86 1.33 0.72
N LEU A 70 -2.69 1.20 -0.30
CA LEU A 70 -2.49 0.32 -1.45
C LEU A 70 -2.95 1.09 -2.68
N GLU A 71 -2.10 1.23 -3.67
CA GLU A 71 -2.50 1.88 -4.91
C GLU A 71 -1.78 1.26 -6.10
N VAL A 72 -2.52 1.08 -7.20
CA VAL A 72 -1.99 0.70 -8.51
C VAL A 72 -2.40 1.79 -9.49
N LEU A 73 -1.46 2.28 -10.29
CA LEU A 73 -1.76 3.33 -11.27
C LEU A 73 -2.90 2.88 -12.20
N PRO A 74 -3.80 3.81 -12.61
CA PRO A 74 -4.97 3.45 -13.41
C PRO A 74 -4.64 2.63 -14.66
N ALA A 75 -3.56 2.95 -15.37
CA ALA A 75 -3.17 2.23 -16.59
C ALA A 75 -2.71 0.80 -16.34
N TYR A 76 -2.44 0.44 -15.08
CA TYR A 76 -1.94 -0.88 -14.69
C TYR A 76 -2.96 -1.69 -13.89
N GLN A 77 -4.14 -1.17 -13.65
CA GLN A 77 -5.21 -1.89 -12.96
C GLN A 77 -5.73 -3.06 -13.79
N HIS A 78 -6.40 -4.01 -13.13
CA HIS A 78 -6.96 -5.23 -13.72
C HIS A 78 -5.89 -6.19 -14.30
N ARG A 79 -4.68 -6.13 -13.78
CA ARG A 79 -3.56 -7.03 -14.13
C ARG A 79 -3.07 -7.83 -12.92
N ARG A 80 -3.86 -7.90 -11.86
CA ARG A 80 -3.54 -8.61 -10.61
C ARG A 80 -2.32 -8.06 -9.86
N ILE A 81 -1.88 -6.85 -10.17
CA ILE A 81 -0.74 -6.23 -9.47
C ILE A 81 -1.09 -5.97 -8.01
N GLY A 82 -2.29 -5.44 -7.74
CA GLY A 82 -2.74 -5.21 -6.36
C GLY A 82 -2.80 -6.51 -5.54
N THR A 83 -3.29 -7.59 -6.13
CA THR A 83 -3.32 -8.91 -5.49
C THR A 83 -1.91 -9.37 -5.12
N GLU A 84 -0.97 -9.25 -6.05
CA GLU A 84 0.40 -9.69 -5.83
C GLU A 84 1.10 -8.84 -4.78
N LEU A 85 0.88 -7.52 -4.80
CA LEU A 85 1.42 -6.62 -3.78
C LEU A 85 0.97 -7.03 -2.38
N VAL A 86 -0.32 -7.24 -2.18
CA VAL A 86 -0.85 -7.61 -0.86
C VAL A 86 -0.38 -9.00 -0.46
N ARG A 87 -0.37 -9.97 -1.38
CA ARG A 87 0.14 -11.32 -1.08
C ARG A 87 1.58 -11.28 -0.58
N ARG A 88 2.43 -10.51 -1.26
CA ARG A 88 3.84 -10.38 -0.86
C ARG A 88 3.97 -9.67 0.48
N LEU A 89 3.19 -8.61 0.70
CA LEU A 89 3.21 -7.91 1.99
C LEU A 89 2.77 -8.83 3.14
N LEU A 90 1.70 -9.60 2.94
CA LEU A 90 1.24 -10.56 3.93
C LEU A 90 2.31 -11.60 4.25
N GLY A 91 3.12 -12.00 3.28
CA GLY A 91 4.26 -12.87 3.50
C GLY A 91 5.30 -12.25 4.44
N GLN A 92 5.55 -10.95 4.31
CA GLN A 92 6.45 -10.23 5.23
C GLN A 92 5.88 -10.12 6.65
N LEU A 93 4.56 -10.21 6.80
CA LEU A 93 3.85 -10.01 8.06
C LEU A 93 3.32 -11.33 8.66
N ASP A 94 3.79 -12.47 8.18
CA ASP A 94 3.22 -13.77 8.50
C ASP A 94 3.37 -14.19 9.97
N SER A 95 4.29 -13.58 10.71
CA SER A 95 4.48 -13.85 12.14
C SER A 95 3.53 -13.04 13.03
N LEU A 96 2.78 -12.09 12.49
CA LEU A 96 1.93 -11.21 13.30
C LEU A 96 0.55 -11.84 13.50
N TYR A 97 -0.01 -11.58 14.69
CA TYR A 97 -1.35 -12.08 15.05
C TYR A 97 -2.45 -11.38 14.27
N MET A 98 -2.37 -10.06 14.08
CA MET A 98 -3.46 -9.30 13.48
C MET A 98 -2.94 -8.30 12.46
N ILE A 99 -3.65 -8.21 11.33
CA ILE A 99 -3.35 -7.28 10.25
C ILE A 99 -4.68 -6.67 9.84
N ASP A 100 -4.83 -5.35 10.02
CA ASP A 100 -6.07 -4.63 9.77
C ASP A 100 -5.91 -3.59 8.68
N LEU A 101 -7.02 -3.23 8.05
CA LEU A 101 -7.09 -2.14 7.09
C LEU A 101 -8.53 -1.61 7.05
N CYS A 102 -8.68 -0.43 6.44
CA CYS A 102 -9.98 0.13 6.11
C CYS A 102 -10.09 0.23 4.58
N CYS A 103 -11.26 -0.05 4.04
CA CYS A 103 -11.49 0.05 2.61
C CYS A 103 -12.93 0.47 2.33
N ASP A 104 -13.18 0.95 1.10
CA ASP A 104 -14.52 1.19 0.64
C ASP A 104 -15.25 -0.15 0.43
N ALA A 105 -16.58 -0.12 0.53
CA ALA A 105 -17.38 -1.34 0.48
C ALA A 105 -17.18 -2.15 -0.80
N GLU A 106 -16.97 -1.48 -1.94
CA GLU A 106 -16.75 -2.17 -3.21
C GLU A 106 -15.43 -2.94 -3.27
N LEU A 107 -14.49 -2.67 -2.36
CA LEU A 107 -13.22 -3.39 -2.29
C LEU A 107 -13.25 -4.59 -1.34
N GLU A 108 -14.34 -4.80 -0.61
CA GLU A 108 -14.46 -5.96 0.28
C GLU A 108 -14.21 -7.29 -0.43
N PRO A 109 -14.77 -7.55 -1.62
CA PRO A 109 -14.50 -8.81 -2.31
C PRO A 109 -13.02 -9.02 -2.64
N PHE A 110 -12.31 -7.95 -2.98
CA PHE A 110 -10.87 -8.00 -3.25
C PHE A 110 -10.10 -8.49 -2.02
N TYR A 111 -10.36 -7.88 -0.87
CA TYR A 111 -9.67 -8.25 0.36
C TYR A 111 -10.13 -9.58 0.93
N SER A 112 -11.42 -9.91 0.80
CA SER A 112 -11.94 -11.21 1.24
C SER A 112 -11.25 -12.36 0.51
N ALA A 113 -11.01 -12.21 -0.79
CA ALA A 113 -10.30 -13.21 -1.58
C ALA A 113 -8.85 -13.42 -1.10
N LEU A 114 -8.28 -12.45 -0.39
CA LEU A 114 -6.93 -12.52 0.17
C LEU A 114 -6.92 -12.99 1.63
N GLY A 115 -8.08 -13.36 2.19
CA GLY A 115 -8.17 -13.91 3.54
C GLY A 115 -8.61 -12.92 4.61
N PHE A 116 -8.89 -11.67 4.26
CA PHE A 116 -9.40 -10.69 5.21
C PHE A 116 -10.87 -10.94 5.51
N GLN A 117 -11.27 -10.62 6.74
CA GLN A 117 -12.66 -10.71 7.18
C GLN A 117 -13.14 -9.32 7.59
N THR A 118 -14.42 -9.04 7.35
CA THR A 118 -15.02 -7.78 7.75
C THR A 118 -15.01 -7.64 9.27
N LEU A 119 -14.51 -6.53 9.77
CA LEU A 119 -14.57 -6.16 11.18
C LEU A 119 -15.78 -5.26 11.41
N ASP A 120 -16.16 -5.11 12.68
CA ASP A 120 -17.43 -4.45 13.01
C ASP A 120 -17.44 -2.97 12.61
N ARG A 121 -16.59 -2.15 13.21
CA ARG A 121 -16.58 -0.70 12.90
C ARG A 121 -15.18 -0.12 12.92
N GLY A 122 -14.92 0.74 11.93
CA GLY A 122 -13.73 1.57 11.88
C GLY A 122 -14.11 3.03 12.09
N MET A 123 -13.23 3.81 12.73
CA MET A 123 -13.39 5.25 12.91
C MET A 123 -12.06 5.93 12.58
N GLY A 124 -12.13 7.12 11.98
CA GLY A 124 -10.91 7.81 11.55
C GLY A 124 -11.03 9.32 11.63
N ILE A 125 -9.87 9.97 11.70
CA ILE A 125 -9.74 11.42 11.58
C ILE A 125 -8.85 11.70 10.36
N ARG A 126 -9.23 12.70 9.56
CA ARG A 126 -8.45 13.15 8.40
C ARG A 126 -8.14 14.63 8.52
N ARG A 127 -6.86 14.96 8.73
CA ARG A 127 -6.39 16.35 8.81
C ARG A 127 -5.60 16.67 7.54
N ARG A 128 -6.30 17.25 6.57
CA ARG A 128 -5.75 17.48 5.23
C ARG A 128 -4.57 18.46 5.24
N GLU A 129 -4.50 19.34 6.24
CA GLU A 129 -3.40 20.28 6.41
C GLU A 129 -2.07 19.60 6.73
N ASN A 130 -2.10 18.33 7.11
CA ASN A 130 -0.90 17.57 7.47
C ASN A 130 -0.40 16.64 6.37
N VAL A 131 -0.97 16.74 5.18
CA VAL A 131 -0.55 15.88 4.05
C VAL A 131 0.91 16.12 3.65
#